data_2e67a60f8ece9d74c7d048bce3798254
#
_entry.id   2e67a60f8ece9d74c7d048bce3798254
#
_cell.length_a   1.000
_cell.length_b   1.000
_cell.length_c   1.000
_cell.angle_alpha   90.00
_cell.angle_beta   90.00
_cell.angle_gamma   90.00
#
_symmetry.space_group_name_H-M   'P 1'
#
loop_
_entity.id
_entity.type
_entity.pdbx_description
1 polymer ?
#
loop_
_entity_poly.entity_id
_entity_poly.type
_entity_poly.pdbx_seq_one_letter_code
_entity_poly.pdbx_strand_id
1 'polypeptide(L)'
;MATIREIAKRVGFSQATVSRVLKDDPTFSVKDSTREKILNASLEMGYKNVPQYQRITIPQDVAILDNVVPDEGLQDAYFDELREVLVKHAKEQLMNVTMQKDVDSLIANADKYAGFISIGPSPLDRKTLHRLHKKLPHGVFIDINPAPALFDSVQPDLEQTILDAIDALMASGCSRIGFIGGLGNIMGEHEYPEDVRTFAFRNWALRLGLDVQGLVYADGPFTVENGRLQGHQLVQDHADDLPDAVIVAADPLAVGVLQAFATEN
;
A
#
# COMPACT_ATOMS: atom_id res chain seq x y z
N MET A 1 9.36 -31.90 -21.62
CA MET A 1 9.68 -30.46 -21.48
C MET A 1 9.67 -29.90 -22.87
N ALA A 2 8.83 -28.92 -23.15
CA ALA A 2 8.71 -28.35 -24.50
C ALA A 2 9.99 -27.64 -24.93
N THR A 3 10.29 -27.68 -26.22
CA THR A 3 11.41 -27.01 -26.85
C THR A 3 10.93 -25.82 -27.68
N ILE A 4 11.80 -24.84 -27.93
CA ILE A 4 11.49 -23.70 -28.82
C ILE A 4 11.01 -24.16 -30.18
N ARG A 5 11.51 -25.28 -30.68
CA ARG A 5 11.11 -25.87 -31.96
C ARG A 5 9.65 -26.37 -31.95
N GLU A 6 9.23 -27.00 -30.88
CA GLU A 6 7.86 -27.51 -30.72
C GLU A 6 6.88 -26.36 -30.56
N ILE A 7 7.27 -25.32 -29.78
CA ILE A 7 6.47 -24.12 -29.63
C ILE A 7 6.30 -23.42 -30.99
N ALA A 8 7.38 -23.22 -31.73
CA ALA A 8 7.39 -22.60 -33.05
C ALA A 8 6.43 -23.33 -34.01
N LYS A 9 6.46 -24.68 -34.01
CA LYS A 9 5.55 -25.51 -34.79
C LYS A 9 4.08 -25.32 -34.36
N ARG A 10 3.81 -25.22 -33.06
CA ARG A 10 2.46 -25.04 -32.50
C ARG A 10 1.84 -23.71 -32.88
N VAL A 11 2.62 -22.63 -32.80
CA VAL A 11 2.14 -21.25 -33.01
C VAL A 11 2.23 -20.77 -34.46
N GLY A 12 2.96 -21.50 -35.31
CA GLY A 12 3.13 -21.15 -36.73
C GLY A 12 4.14 -20.02 -36.99
N PHE A 13 5.11 -19.80 -36.08
CA PHE A 13 6.17 -18.80 -36.23
C PHE A 13 7.55 -19.45 -36.32
N SER A 14 8.56 -18.68 -36.78
CA SER A 14 9.94 -19.15 -36.83
C SER A 14 10.49 -19.41 -35.42
N GLN A 15 11.45 -20.34 -35.30
CA GLN A 15 12.17 -20.56 -34.03
C GLN A 15 12.89 -19.29 -33.55
N ALA A 16 13.41 -18.47 -34.47
CA ALA A 16 14.07 -17.22 -34.16
C ALA A 16 13.06 -16.20 -33.54
N THR A 17 11.87 -16.09 -34.11
CA THR A 17 10.79 -15.26 -33.56
C THR A 17 10.40 -15.69 -32.16
N VAL A 18 10.15 -17.00 -31.98
CA VAL A 18 9.79 -17.56 -30.66
C VAL A 18 10.91 -17.35 -29.65
N SER A 19 12.18 -17.60 -30.03
CA SER A 19 13.32 -17.42 -29.14
C SER A 19 13.51 -15.97 -28.70
N ARG A 20 13.33 -14.98 -29.61
CA ARG A 20 13.47 -13.57 -29.28
C ARG A 20 12.34 -13.08 -28.35
N VAL A 21 11.10 -13.51 -28.62
CA VAL A 21 9.97 -13.22 -27.75
C VAL A 21 10.19 -13.81 -26.35
N LEU A 22 10.62 -15.07 -26.26
CA LEU A 22 10.86 -15.75 -24.98
C LEU A 22 12.11 -15.23 -24.23
N LYS A 23 13.01 -14.55 -24.91
CA LYS A 23 14.18 -13.85 -24.28
C LYS A 23 13.92 -12.39 -24.00
N ASP A 24 12.72 -11.89 -24.35
CA ASP A 24 12.37 -10.49 -24.28
C ASP A 24 13.42 -9.56 -24.89
N ASP A 25 13.82 -9.87 -26.13
CA ASP A 25 14.83 -9.13 -26.87
C ASP A 25 14.33 -7.68 -27.14
N PRO A 26 14.91 -6.64 -26.52
CA PRO A 26 14.45 -5.27 -26.65
C PRO A 26 14.61 -4.69 -28.06
N THR A 27 15.42 -5.35 -28.90
CA THR A 27 15.65 -4.95 -30.30
C THR A 27 14.66 -5.59 -31.26
N PHE A 28 13.74 -6.43 -30.74
CA PHE A 28 12.82 -7.20 -31.56
C PHE A 28 11.36 -6.82 -31.28
N SER A 29 10.72 -6.21 -32.25
CA SER A 29 9.31 -5.84 -32.18
C SER A 29 8.42 -6.84 -32.92
N VAL A 30 7.34 -7.27 -32.27
CA VAL A 30 6.23 -8.05 -32.84
C VAL A 30 4.91 -7.44 -32.38
N LYS A 31 3.83 -7.75 -33.10
CA LYS A 31 2.48 -7.36 -32.65
C LYS A 31 2.17 -8.03 -31.31
N ASP A 32 1.46 -7.33 -30.42
CA ASP A 32 1.10 -7.83 -29.10
C ASP A 32 0.36 -9.18 -29.18
N SER A 33 -0.59 -9.32 -30.11
CA SER A 33 -1.30 -10.57 -30.36
C SER A 33 -0.38 -11.75 -30.76
N THR A 34 0.74 -11.45 -31.42
CA THR A 34 1.76 -12.48 -31.77
C THR A 34 2.57 -12.86 -30.55
N ARG A 35 2.94 -11.85 -29.73
CA ARG A 35 3.65 -12.06 -28.44
C ARG A 35 2.81 -12.93 -27.53
N GLU A 36 1.56 -12.57 -27.30
CA GLU A 36 0.61 -13.33 -26.45
C GLU A 36 0.44 -14.78 -26.93
N LYS A 37 0.26 -14.99 -28.22
CA LYS A 37 0.10 -16.33 -28.79
C LYS A 37 1.32 -17.22 -28.52
N ILE A 38 2.54 -16.67 -28.62
CA ILE A 38 3.78 -17.41 -28.34
C ILE A 38 3.90 -17.72 -26.86
N LEU A 39 3.60 -16.75 -25.99
CA LEU A 39 3.72 -16.90 -24.55
C LEU A 39 2.72 -17.93 -24.01
N ASN A 40 1.45 -17.84 -24.41
CA ASN A 40 0.41 -18.77 -24.01
C ASN A 40 0.74 -20.21 -24.41
N ALA A 41 1.14 -20.41 -25.67
CA ALA A 41 1.55 -21.74 -26.12
C ALA A 41 2.78 -22.28 -25.36
N SER A 42 3.71 -21.40 -24.99
CA SER A 42 4.89 -21.79 -24.22
C SER A 42 4.54 -22.25 -22.80
N LEU A 43 3.59 -21.56 -22.16
CA LEU A 43 3.07 -21.90 -20.84
C LEU A 43 2.27 -23.21 -20.88
N GLU A 44 1.32 -23.35 -21.81
CA GLU A 44 0.53 -24.57 -22.00
C GLU A 44 1.41 -25.80 -22.23
N MET A 45 2.53 -25.64 -22.94
CA MET A 45 3.47 -26.71 -23.24
C MET A 45 4.51 -26.95 -22.15
N GLY A 46 4.47 -26.20 -21.04
CA GLY A 46 5.38 -26.36 -19.89
C GLY A 46 6.83 -25.94 -20.18
N TYR A 47 7.05 -24.89 -20.99
CA TYR A 47 8.38 -24.35 -21.23
C TYR A 47 8.88 -23.58 -20.01
N LYS A 48 10.05 -23.95 -19.45
CA LYS A 48 10.53 -23.43 -18.16
C LYS A 48 11.07 -21.99 -18.18
N ASN A 49 11.54 -21.52 -19.32
CA ASN A 49 12.24 -20.23 -19.41
C ASN A 49 11.35 -19.11 -19.96
N VAL A 50 10.08 -19.12 -19.66
CA VAL A 50 9.19 -17.98 -19.95
C VAL A 50 9.50 -16.89 -18.93
N PRO A 51 9.76 -15.64 -19.37
CA PRO A 51 10.01 -14.53 -18.45
C PRO A 51 8.89 -14.37 -17.44
N GLN A 52 9.25 -14.12 -16.19
CA GLN A 52 8.31 -14.21 -15.07
C GLN A 52 7.20 -13.16 -15.11
N TYR A 53 7.49 -11.95 -15.61
CA TYR A 53 6.54 -10.85 -15.81
C TYR A 53 5.57 -11.09 -16.99
N GLN A 54 5.86 -12.05 -17.87
CA GLN A 54 5.00 -12.42 -18.99
C GLN A 54 4.07 -13.61 -18.69
N ARG A 55 4.10 -14.11 -17.44
CA ARG A 55 3.21 -15.22 -17.00
C ARG A 55 1.77 -14.78 -16.74
N ILE A 56 1.50 -13.47 -16.77
CA ILE A 56 0.17 -12.89 -16.52
C ILE A 56 -0.73 -12.90 -17.78
N THR A 57 -0.42 -13.68 -18.80
CA THR A 57 -1.29 -13.85 -19.99
C THR A 57 -2.39 -14.92 -19.80
N ILE A 58 -2.32 -15.67 -18.70
CA ILE A 58 -3.40 -16.58 -18.28
C ILE A 58 -4.16 -15.88 -17.15
N PRO A 59 -5.49 -15.74 -17.26
CA PRO A 59 -6.29 -15.20 -16.18
C PRO A 59 -5.94 -15.88 -14.85
N GLN A 60 -5.61 -15.10 -13.83
CA GLN A 60 -5.30 -15.59 -12.49
C GLN A 60 -6.44 -15.22 -11.56
N ASP A 61 -6.88 -16.18 -10.76
CA ASP A 61 -7.80 -15.89 -9.67
C ASP A 61 -6.98 -15.38 -8.48
N VAL A 62 -7.26 -14.13 -8.06
CA VAL A 62 -6.56 -13.44 -6.97
C VAL A 62 -7.59 -13.02 -5.92
N ALA A 63 -7.27 -13.27 -4.65
CA ALA A 63 -8.10 -12.81 -3.55
C ALA A 63 -7.70 -11.38 -3.14
N ILE A 64 -8.67 -10.54 -2.80
CA ILE A 64 -8.43 -9.32 -2.04
C ILE A 64 -8.92 -9.55 -0.62
N LEU A 65 -8.01 -9.49 0.35
CA LEU A 65 -8.31 -9.48 1.77
C LEU A 65 -8.46 -8.03 2.21
N ASP A 66 -9.68 -7.62 2.44
CA ASP A 66 -10.02 -6.27 2.88
C ASP A 66 -10.14 -6.24 4.40
N ASN A 67 -9.13 -5.67 5.04
CA ASN A 67 -9.08 -5.53 6.49
C ASN A 67 -9.62 -4.18 6.99
N VAL A 68 -10.11 -3.34 6.09
CA VAL A 68 -10.70 -2.06 6.46
C VAL A 68 -12.03 -2.34 7.13
N VAL A 69 -12.11 -2.06 8.42
CA VAL A 69 -13.39 -2.06 9.13
C VAL A 69 -14.13 -0.80 8.67
N PRO A 70 -15.37 -0.92 8.15
CA PRO A 70 -16.18 0.24 7.83
C PRO A 70 -16.33 1.08 9.10
N ASP A 71 -15.64 2.20 9.16
CA ASP A 71 -15.84 3.21 10.19
C ASP A 71 -16.54 4.41 9.55
N GLU A 72 -17.39 5.08 10.31
CA GLU A 72 -18.20 6.17 9.80
C GLU A 72 -17.31 7.37 9.44
N GLY A 73 -17.03 7.60 8.15
CA GLY A 73 -16.44 8.86 7.75
C GLY A 73 -15.39 8.84 6.62
N LEU A 74 -14.60 9.91 6.56
CA LEU A 74 -13.62 10.21 5.50
C LEU A 74 -12.47 9.19 5.34
N GLN A 75 -12.23 8.34 6.33
CA GLN A 75 -11.24 7.26 6.24
C GLN A 75 -11.61 6.25 5.16
N ASP A 76 -12.91 6.05 4.93
CA ASP A 76 -13.41 5.15 3.90
C ASP A 76 -13.08 5.62 2.49
N ALA A 77 -13.03 6.94 2.24
CA ALA A 77 -12.79 7.49 0.91
C ALA A 77 -11.44 7.08 0.32
N TYR A 78 -10.36 7.09 1.14
CA TYR A 78 -9.03 6.64 0.69
C TYR A 78 -9.02 5.16 0.32
N PHE A 79 -9.57 4.33 1.20
CA PHE A 79 -9.59 2.88 0.96
C PHE A 79 -10.59 2.47 -0.12
N ASP A 80 -11.69 3.21 -0.30
CA ASP A 80 -12.65 3.00 -1.38
C ASP A 80 -12.01 3.27 -2.74
N GLU A 81 -11.32 4.40 -2.89
CA GLU A 81 -10.58 4.72 -4.11
C GLU A 81 -9.50 3.68 -4.38
N LEU A 82 -8.74 3.30 -3.36
CA LEU A 82 -7.70 2.27 -3.46
C LEU A 82 -8.27 0.93 -3.95
N ARG A 83 -9.42 0.49 -3.40
CA ARG A 83 -10.11 -0.74 -3.84
C ARG A 83 -10.55 -0.64 -5.30
N GLU A 84 -11.18 0.48 -5.67
CA GLU A 84 -11.68 0.68 -7.04
C GLU A 84 -10.54 0.65 -8.06
N VAL A 85 -9.47 1.40 -7.81
CA VAL A 85 -8.27 1.47 -8.65
C VAL A 85 -7.59 0.10 -8.74
N LEU A 86 -7.45 -0.60 -7.60
CA LEU A 86 -6.85 -1.93 -7.56
C LEU A 86 -7.65 -2.95 -8.40
N VAL A 87 -8.97 -3.00 -8.22
CA VAL A 87 -9.85 -3.92 -8.98
C VAL A 87 -9.80 -3.61 -10.47
N LYS A 88 -9.78 -2.32 -10.84
CA LYS A 88 -9.66 -1.89 -12.23
C LYS A 88 -8.35 -2.38 -12.86
N HIS A 89 -7.21 -2.08 -12.22
CA HIS A 89 -5.91 -2.48 -12.75
C HIS A 89 -5.69 -3.99 -12.72
N ALA A 90 -6.20 -4.69 -11.72
CA ALA A 90 -6.16 -6.15 -11.69
C ALA A 90 -6.85 -6.76 -12.93
N LYS A 91 -8.02 -6.23 -13.31
CA LYS A 91 -8.74 -6.66 -14.53
C LYS A 91 -7.95 -6.38 -15.81
N GLU A 92 -7.29 -5.23 -15.89
CA GLU A 92 -6.41 -4.87 -17.02
C GLU A 92 -5.23 -5.84 -17.14
N GLN A 93 -4.78 -6.43 -16.02
CA GLN A 93 -3.74 -7.44 -15.96
C GLN A 93 -4.27 -8.89 -16.02
N LEU A 94 -5.50 -9.09 -16.48
CA LEU A 94 -6.16 -10.41 -16.59
C LEU A 94 -6.27 -11.15 -15.25
N MET A 95 -6.42 -10.44 -14.15
CA MET A 95 -6.69 -11.02 -12.85
C MET A 95 -8.20 -11.03 -12.57
N ASN A 96 -8.73 -12.20 -12.22
CA ASN A 96 -10.08 -12.33 -11.68
C ASN A 96 -10.02 -12.09 -10.18
N VAL A 97 -10.66 -11.03 -9.71
CA VAL A 97 -10.57 -10.62 -8.32
C VAL A 97 -11.78 -11.11 -7.53
N THR A 98 -11.52 -11.71 -6.35
CA THR A 98 -12.55 -12.12 -5.39
C THR A 98 -12.28 -11.49 -4.02
N MET A 99 -13.25 -10.74 -3.50
CA MET A 99 -13.15 -10.14 -2.16
C MET A 99 -13.31 -11.22 -1.08
N GLN A 100 -12.42 -11.21 -0.10
CA GLN A 100 -12.46 -12.03 1.10
C GLN A 100 -12.64 -11.13 2.33
N LYS A 101 -13.58 -11.51 3.19
CA LYS A 101 -13.95 -10.73 4.37
C LYS A 101 -13.01 -10.93 5.57
N ASP A 102 -12.34 -12.07 5.60
CA ASP A 102 -11.47 -12.45 6.70
C ASP A 102 -10.38 -13.44 6.24
N VAL A 103 -9.33 -13.52 7.03
CA VAL A 103 -8.16 -14.37 6.75
C VAL A 103 -8.46 -15.86 6.83
N ASP A 104 -9.37 -16.29 7.67
CA ASP A 104 -9.70 -17.71 7.82
C ASP A 104 -10.47 -18.21 6.59
N SER A 105 -11.37 -17.42 6.06
CA SER A 105 -12.04 -17.66 4.77
C SER A 105 -11.04 -17.71 3.61
N LEU A 106 -10.06 -16.80 3.59
CA LEU A 106 -8.98 -16.82 2.60
C LEU A 106 -8.15 -18.10 2.70
N ILE A 107 -7.73 -18.50 3.90
CA ILE A 107 -6.95 -19.73 4.12
C ILE A 107 -7.76 -20.97 3.73
N ALA A 108 -9.04 -21.01 4.03
CA ALA A 108 -9.93 -22.13 3.68
C ALA A 108 -10.11 -22.30 2.18
N ASN A 109 -10.03 -21.22 1.41
CA ASN A 109 -10.19 -21.19 -0.04
C ASN A 109 -8.87 -21.00 -0.81
N ALA A 110 -7.72 -21.11 -0.15
CA ALA A 110 -6.41 -20.77 -0.72
C ALA A 110 -6.11 -21.50 -2.05
N ASP A 111 -6.56 -22.74 -2.19
CA ASP A 111 -6.34 -23.54 -3.41
C ASP A 111 -7.04 -22.96 -4.67
N LYS A 112 -7.95 -22.01 -4.50
CA LYS A 112 -8.65 -21.33 -5.60
C LYS A 112 -7.87 -20.15 -6.17
N TYR A 113 -6.85 -19.66 -5.45
CA TYR A 113 -6.17 -18.43 -5.77
C TYR A 113 -4.69 -18.66 -6.11
N ALA A 114 -4.20 -17.90 -7.08
CA ALA A 114 -2.79 -17.83 -7.41
C ALA A 114 -2.00 -16.97 -6.38
N GLY A 115 -2.71 -16.05 -5.71
CA GLY A 115 -2.16 -15.15 -4.71
C GLY A 115 -3.25 -14.31 -4.07
N PHE A 116 -2.83 -13.40 -3.18
CA PHE A 116 -3.75 -12.43 -2.56
C PHE A 116 -3.12 -11.03 -2.47
N ILE A 117 -3.98 -10.04 -2.35
CA ILE A 117 -3.62 -8.67 -2.03
C ILE A 117 -4.37 -8.29 -0.76
N SER A 118 -3.67 -7.78 0.25
CA SER A 118 -4.27 -7.30 1.49
C SER A 118 -4.29 -5.78 1.51
N ILE A 119 -5.43 -5.19 1.87
CA ILE A 119 -5.63 -3.74 1.97
C ILE A 119 -5.95 -3.38 3.41
N GLY A 120 -5.38 -2.28 3.87
CA GLY A 120 -5.67 -1.70 5.17
C GLY A 120 -4.91 -2.34 6.34
N PRO A 121 -5.24 -1.90 7.57
CA PRO A 121 -4.60 -2.39 8.79
C PRO A 121 -4.77 -3.90 8.91
N SER A 122 -3.68 -4.57 9.29
CA SER A 122 -3.68 -6.04 9.36
C SER A 122 -3.38 -6.49 10.80
N PRO A 123 -4.42 -6.71 11.64
CA PRO A 123 -4.26 -7.16 13.02
C PRO A 123 -3.96 -8.67 13.13
N LEU A 124 -3.35 -9.26 12.09
CA LEU A 124 -3.09 -10.68 12.03
C LEU A 124 -1.89 -11.06 12.91
N ASP A 125 -2.07 -12.05 13.77
CA ASP A 125 -1.00 -12.60 14.56
C ASP A 125 0.01 -13.38 13.71
N ARG A 126 1.21 -13.55 14.26
CA ARG A 126 2.32 -14.26 13.59
C ARG A 126 1.97 -15.68 13.18
N LYS A 127 1.18 -16.39 13.97
CA LYS A 127 0.76 -17.78 13.70
C LYS A 127 -0.18 -17.83 12.49
N THR A 128 -1.12 -16.92 12.42
CA THR A 128 -2.05 -16.79 11.29
C THR A 128 -1.31 -16.42 10.01
N LEU A 129 -0.36 -15.47 10.07
CA LEU A 129 0.48 -15.10 8.92
C LEU A 129 1.31 -16.27 8.40
N HIS A 130 1.88 -17.10 9.27
CA HIS A 130 2.58 -18.31 8.84
C HIS A 130 1.64 -19.37 8.25
N ARG A 131 0.41 -19.53 8.78
CA ARG A 131 -0.61 -20.40 8.20
C ARG A 131 -1.00 -19.94 6.79
N LEU A 132 -1.21 -18.64 6.63
CA LEU A 132 -1.54 -18.03 5.34
C LEU A 132 -0.41 -18.26 4.34
N HIS A 133 0.83 -17.93 4.70
CA HIS A 133 1.99 -18.12 3.83
C HIS A 133 2.19 -19.59 3.41
N LYS A 134 1.97 -20.54 4.32
CA LYS A 134 2.07 -21.98 3.99
C LYS A 134 1.05 -22.40 2.94
N LYS A 135 -0.13 -21.81 2.93
CA LYS A 135 -1.23 -22.16 2.03
C LYS A 135 -1.24 -21.32 0.75
N LEU A 136 -0.92 -20.04 0.86
CA LEU A 136 -0.94 -19.08 -0.21
C LEU A 136 0.30 -18.16 -0.09
N PRO A 137 1.47 -18.62 -0.60
CA PRO A 137 2.74 -17.92 -0.37
C PRO A 137 2.88 -16.60 -1.15
N HIS A 138 2.09 -16.42 -2.20
CA HIS A 138 2.13 -15.22 -3.03
C HIS A 138 1.13 -14.19 -2.49
N GLY A 139 1.62 -13.25 -1.70
CA GLY A 139 0.81 -12.20 -1.10
C GLY A 139 1.51 -10.84 -1.17
N VAL A 140 0.73 -9.80 -1.40
CA VAL A 140 1.16 -8.41 -1.37
C VAL A 140 0.30 -7.65 -0.38
N PHE A 141 0.93 -6.98 0.57
CA PHE A 141 0.26 -6.07 1.47
C PHE A 141 0.37 -4.64 0.95
N ILE A 142 -0.74 -3.94 0.93
CA ILE A 142 -0.78 -2.52 0.59
C ILE A 142 -0.93 -1.74 1.89
N ASP A 143 -0.11 -0.71 2.04
CA ASP A 143 -0.03 0.19 3.17
C ASP A 143 0.73 -0.37 4.38
N ILE A 144 0.36 -1.48 4.96
CA ILE A 144 1.03 -2.09 6.12
C ILE A 144 1.33 -3.55 5.84
N ASN A 145 2.60 -3.95 6.00
CA ASN A 145 3.01 -5.36 5.93
C ASN A 145 3.41 -5.90 7.31
N PRO A 146 2.57 -6.71 7.95
CA PRO A 146 2.86 -7.27 9.27
C PRO A 146 3.92 -8.39 9.24
N ALA A 147 4.32 -8.86 8.06
CA ALA A 147 5.27 -9.96 7.91
C ALA A 147 6.20 -9.79 6.69
N PRO A 148 7.08 -8.78 6.68
CA PRO A 148 7.94 -8.46 5.54
C PRO A 148 8.93 -9.57 5.17
N ALA A 149 9.19 -10.52 6.07
CA ALA A 149 9.98 -11.72 5.77
C ALA A 149 9.21 -12.81 5.00
N LEU A 150 7.88 -12.70 4.92
CA LEU A 150 7.01 -13.71 4.29
C LEU A 150 6.33 -13.20 3.02
N PHE A 151 6.01 -11.91 2.96
CA PHE A 151 5.19 -11.32 1.92
C PHE A 151 5.79 -10.02 1.39
N ASP A 152 5.47 -9.69 0.15
CA ASP A 152 5.82 -8.41 -0.44
C ASP A 152 4.87 -7.30 0.04
N SER A 153 5.29 -6.03 -0.15
CA SER A 153 4.43 -4.87 0.14
C SER A 153 4.61 -3.73 -0.85
N VAL A 154 3.55 -2.94 -0.96
CA VAL A 154 3.56 -1.63 -1.62
C VAL A 154 3.13 -0.61 -0.57
N GLN A 155 4.02 0.30 -0.23
CA GLN A 155 3.83 1.27 0.84
C GLN A 155 4.23 2.67 0.37
N PRO A 156 3.52 3.73 0.78
CA PRO A 156 4.00 5.09 0.59
C PRO A 156 5.23 5.34 1.47
N ASP A 157 6.16 6.16 1.00
CA ASP A 157 7.28 6.65 1.80
C ASP A 157 6.82 7.82 2.69
N LEU A 158 6.13 7.48 3.77
CA LEU A 158 5.57 8.47 4.70
C LEU A 158 6.67 9.23 5.45
N GLU A 159 7.84 8.63 5.67
CA GLU A 159 8.96 9.31 6.31
C GLU A 159 9.50 10.44 5.42
N GLN A 160 9.69 10.17 4.12
CA GLN A 160 10.08 11.18 3.15
C GLN A 160 8.99 12.24 2.97
N THR A 161 7.72 11.85 2.93
CA THR A 161 6.58 12.78 2.82
C THR A 161 6.56 13.81 3.96
N ILE A 162 6.84 13.38 5.19
CA ILE A 162 6.93 14.29 6.35
C ILE A 162 8.12 15.24 6.21
N LEU A 163 9.28 14.75 5.76
CA LEU A 163 10.44 15.61 5.51
C LEU A 163 10.11 16.66 4.45
N ASP A 164 9.52 16.27 3.33
CA ASP A 164 9.14 17.17 2.24
C ASP A 164 8.16 18.25 2.72
N ALA A 165 7.21 17.88 3.60
CA ALA A 165 6.28 18.84 4.20
C ALA A 165 6.98 19.84 5.12
N ILE A 166 7.91 19.38 5.97
CA ILE A 166 8.72 20.25 6.83
C ILE A 166 9.54 21.23 5.97
N ASP A 167 10.24 20.70 4.96
CA ASP A 167 11.09 21.52 4.07
C ASP A 167 10.27 22.60 3.33
N ALA A 168 9.07 22.25 2.86
CA ALA A 168 8.17 23.20 2.21
C ALA A 168 7.73 24.33 3.15
N LEU A 169 7.40 24.02 4.40
CA LEU A 169 7.02 24.99 5.42
C LEU A 169 8.20 25.89 5.81
N MET A 170 9.38 25.31 6.02
CA MET A 170 10.60 26.08 6.30
C MET A 170 10.96 27.01 5.14
N ALA A 171 10.85 26.54 3.90
CA ALA A 171 11.07 27.36 2.71
C ALA A 171 10.05 28.53 2.60
N SER A 172 8.86 28.35 3.17
CA SER A 172 7.84 29.41 3.27
C SER A 172 8.04 30.35 4.43
N GLY A 173 9.09 30.15 5.24
CA GLY A 173 9.46 31.03 6.37
C GLY A 173 8.90 30.55 7.72
N CYS A 174 8.24 29.41 7.81
CA CYS A 174 7.80 28.85 9.07
C CYS A 174 9.00 28.33 9.87
N SER A 175 9.08 28.69 11.14
CA SER A 175 10.14 28.29 12.06
C SER A 175 9.61 27.45 13.23
N ARG A 176 8.35 27.63 13.56
CA ARG A 176 7.65 26.93 14.63
C ARG A 176 6.55 26.08 14.02
N ILE A 177 6.78 24.78 13.91
CA ILE A 177 5.90 23.84 13.21
C ILE A 177 5.34 22.85 14.22
N GLY A 178 4.01 22.76 14.31
CA GLY A 178 3.31 21.76 15.09
C GLY A 178 2.97 20.51 14.28
N PHE A 179 2.60 19.44 14.99
CA PHE A 179 2.15 18.18 14.37
C PHE A 179 0.92 17.62 15.09
N ILE A 180 -0.07 17.24 14.31
CA ILE A 180 -1.24 16.52 14.81
C ILE A 180 -1.34 15.18 14.11
N GLY A 181 -1.36 14.09 14.88
CA GLY A 181 -1.41 12.72 14.40
C GLY A 181 -2.36 11.84 15.22
N GLY A 182 -2.17 10.56 15.11
CA GLY A 182 -2.91 9.54 15.85
C GLY A 182 -2.01 8.41 16.33
N LEU A 183 -2.59 7.47 17.06
CA LEU A 183 -1.87 6.30 17.52
C LEU A 183 -1.52 5.39 16.34
N GLY A 184 -0.31 4.83 16.39
CA GLY A 184 0.17 3.88 15.40
C GLY A 184 -0.66 2.60 15.34
N ASN A 185 -0.61 1.94 14.21
CA ASN A 185 -1.29 0.67 14.01
C ASN A 185 -0.52 -0.48 14.70
N ILE A 186 -1.28 -1.43 15.24
CA ILE A 186 -0.73 -2.69 15.75
C ILE A 186 -0.28 -3.52 14.55
N MET A 187 1.00 -3.90 14.53
CA MET A 187 1.54 -4.80 13.52
C MET A 187 1.86 -6.16 14.15
N GLY A 188 0.99 -7.15 13.87
CA GLY A 188 1.14 -8.50 14.41
C GLY A 188 1.06 -8.51 15.94
N GLU A 189 2.09 -9.09 16.62
CA GLU A 189 2.20 -9.14 18.08
C GLU A 189 2.89 -7.90 18.68
N HIS A 190 3.32 -6.95 17.83
CA HIS A 190 4.00 -5.75 18.27
C HIS A 190 3.07 -4.55 18.20
N GLU A 191 2.83 -3.93 19.34
CA GLU A 191 2.26 -2.58 19.41
C GLU A 191 3.36 -1.57 19.16
N TYR A 192 3.21 -0.78 18.11
CA TYR A 192 4.00 0.42 17.93
C TYR A 192 3.22 1.57 18.55
N PRO A 193 3.71 2.17 19.64
CA PRO A 193 2.98 3.22 20.34
C PRO A 193 2.87 4.50 19.52
N GLU A 194 3.61 4.59 18.43
CA GLU A 194 3.70 5.80 17.60
C GLU A 194 3.53 5.45 16.13
N ASP A 195 2.72 6.23 15.41
CA ASP A 195 2.59 6.14 13.96
C ASP A 195 3.88 6.57 13.28
N VAL A 196 4.21 5.99 12.12
CA VAL A 196 5.43 6.28 11.36
C VAL A 196 5.57 7.78 11.03
N ARG A 197 4.47 8.49 10.78
CA ARG A 197 4.45 9.93 10.49
C ARG A 197 4.83 10.76 11.71
N THR A 198 4.33 10.38 12.89
CA THR A 198 4.67 11.01 14.16
C THR A 198 6.14 10.81 14.49
N PHE A 199 6.61 9.56 14.34
CA PHE A 199 8.02 9.22 14.53
C PHE A 199 8.93 10.00 13.56
N ALA A 200 8.56 10.04 12.27
CA ALA A 200 9.31 10.78 11.26
C ALA A 200 9.37 12.27 11.58
N PHE A 201 8.24 12.90 11.97
CA PHE A 201 8.20 14.31 12.34
C PHE A 201 9.16 14.61 13.49
N ARG A 202 9.10 13.86 14.60
CA ARG A 202 9.98 14.03 15.75
C ARG A 202 11.45 13.90 15.37
N ASN A 203 11.77 12.88 14.58
CA ASN A 203 13.14 12.57 14.16
C ASN A 203 13.71 13.67 13.24
N TRP A 204 12.94 14.12 12.24
CA TRP A 204 13.36 15.17 11.33
C TRP A 204 13.43 16.53 12.03
N ALA A 205 12.46 16.88 12.87
CA ALA A 205 12.48 18.11 13.65
C ALA A 205 13.74 18.20 14.51
N LEU A 206 14.11 17.10 15.19
CA LEU A 206 15.35 17.05 15.98
C LEU A 206 16.60 17.28 15.12
N ARG A 207 16.68 16.62 13.95
CA ARG A 207 17.83 16.73 13.05
C ARG A 207 17.97 18.11 12.41
N LEU A 208 16.85 18.76 12.14
CA LEU A 208 16.79 20.11 11.55
C LEU A 208 16.90 21.22 12.60
N GLY A 209 16.91 20.87 13.88
CA GLY A 209 17.01 21.82 14.98
C GLY A 209 15.75 22.65 15.21
N LEU A 210 14.58 22.12 14.83
CA LEU A 210 13.29 22.74 15.10
C LEU A 210 12.89 22.53 16.56
N ASP A 211 12.41 23.58 17.21
CA ASP A 211 11.80 23.46 18.53
C ASP A 211 10.33 23.06 18.39
N VAL A 212 10.06 21.80 18.74
CA VAL A 212 8.72 21.20 18.68
C VAL A 212 8.22 20.79 20.07
N GLN A 213 8.85 21.30 21.14
CA GLN A 213 8.46 20.97 22.50
C GLN A 213 7.02 21.44 22.76
N GLY A 214 6.16 20.49 23.17
CA GLY A 214 4.74 20.75 23.40
C GLY A 214 3.88 20.92 22.14
N LEU A 215 4.45 20.79 20.93
CA LEU A 215 3.75 21.00 19.66
C LEU A 215 3.37 19.70 18.93
N VAL A 216 3.51 18.54 19.56
CA VAL A 216 3.18 17.24 18.96
C VAL A 216 2.02 16.59 19.70
N TYR A 217 0.88 16.52 19.05
CA TYR A 217 -0.36 15.91 19.50
C TYR A 217 -0.60 14.67 18.65
N ALA A 218 -0.47 13.48 19.21
CA ALA A 218 -0.51 12.23 18.43
C ALA A 218 -1.23 11.08 19.17
N ASP A 219 -2.27 11.41 19.89
CA ASP A 219 -3.08 10.45 20.63
C ASP A 219 -4.39 10.13 19.91
N GLY A 220 -4.97 8.96 20.23
CA GLY A 220 -6.28 8.55 19.74
C GLY A 220 -6.34 8.16 18.25
N PRO A 221 -7.53 7.89 17.74
CA PRO A 221 -7.73 7.38 16.37
C PRO A 221 -7.62 8.48 15.31
N PHE A 222 -7.46 8.07 14.04
CA PHE A 222 -7.44 8.96 12.87
C PHE A 222 -8.86 9.37 12.45
N THR A 223 -9.58 10.10 13.28
CA THR A 223 -10.96 10.55 13.05
C THR A 223 -11.10 12.07 13.06
N VAL A 224 -12.17 12.57 12.44
CA VAL A 224 -12.51 14.00 12.45
C VAL A 224 -12.67 14.52 13.88
N GLU A 225 -13.36 13.77 14.75
CA GLU A 225 -13.56 14.17 16.14
C GLU A 225 -12.24 14.27 16.90
N ASN A 226 -11.34 13.32 16.74
CA ASN A 226 -10.02 13.38 17.38
C ASN A 226 -9.20 14.57 16.87
N GLY A 227 -9.23 14.84 15.55
CA GLY A 227 -8.59 16.03 14.98
C GLY A 227 -9.14 17.32 15.56
N ARG A 228 -10.45 17.40 15.77
CA ARG A 228 -11.10 18.55 16.40
C ARG A 228 -10.64 18.72 17.86
N LEU A 229 -10.61 17.66 18.64
CA LEU A 229 -10.16 17.68 20.04
C LEU A 229 -8.69 18.15 20.15
N GLN A 230 -7.79 17.55 19.37
CA GLN A 230 -6.37 17.89 19.38
C GLN A 230 -6.12 19.32 18.84
N GLY A 231 -6.89 19.76 17.83
CA GLY A 231 -6.84 21.13 17.33
C GLY A 231 -7.22 22.16 18.40
N HIS A 232 -8.31 21.93 19.14
CA HIS A 232 -8.68 22.78 20.27
C HIS A 232 -7.61 22.76 21.37
N GLN A 233 -7.09 21.60 21.70
CA GLN A 233 -6.04 21.48 22.72
C GLN A 233 -4.79 22.28 22.33
N LEU A 234 -4.34 22.16 21.07
CA LEU A 234 -3.20 22.94 20.58
C LEU A 234 -3.41 24.43 20.74
N VAL A 235 -4.60 24.94 20.35
CA VAL A 235 -4.91 26.38 20.48
C VAL A 235 -4.95 26.81 21.94
N GLN A 236 -5.53 25.99 22.84
CA GLN A 236 -5.61 26.32 24.27
C GLN A 236 -4.22 26.30 24.94
N ASP A 237 -3.40 25.29 24.64
CA ASP A 237 -2.07 25.14 25.23
C ASP A 237 -1.09 26.22 24.76
N HIS A 238 -1.32 26.81 23.57
CA HIS A 238 -0.44 27.80 22.92
C HIS A 238 -1.15 29.08 22.54
N ALA A 239 -2.17 29.50 23.29
CA ALA A 239 -2.98 30.68 22.99
C ALA A 239 -2.16 31.97 22.80
N ASP A 240 -1.07 32.11 23.52
CA ASP A 240 -0.18 33.31 23.45
C ASP A 240 0.98 33.10 22.45
N ASP A 241 1.22 31.89 21.96
CA ASP A 241 2.37 31.55 21.11
C ASP A 241 2.04 30.36 20.20
N LEU A 242 1.14 30.57 19.25
CA LEU A 242 0.73 29.56 18.27
C LEU A 242 1.88 29.17 17.33
N PRO A 243 1.94 27.94 16.84
CA PRO A 243 2.87 27.57 15.76
C PRO A 243 2.54 28.32 14.46
N ASP A 244 3.57 28.56 13.64
CA ASP A 244 3.41 29.19 12.30
C ASP A 244 2.60 28.29 11.37
N ALA A 245 2.74 26.97 11.53
CA ALA A 245 2.05 25.96 10.75
C ALA A 245 1.87 24.67 11.54
N VAL A 246 0.93 23.85 11.10
CA VAL A 246 0.67 22.52 11.67
C VAL A 246 0.63 21.50 10.54
N ILE A 247 1.46 20.46 10.62
CA ILE A 247 1.36 19.26 9.77
C ILE A 247 0.33 18.32 10.41
N VAL A 248 -0.65 17.88 9.62
CA VAL A 248 -1.67 16.96 10.08
C VAL A 248 -1.51 15.62 9.33
N ALA A 249 -1.43 14.53 10.06
CA ALA A 249 -1.02 13.23 9.54
C ALA A 249 -2.02 12.55 8.58
N ALA A 250 -3.29 12.97 8.58
CA ALA A 250 -4.31 12.39 7.70
C ALA A 250 -5.48 13.34 7.48
N ASP A 251 -6.17 13.20 6.36
CA ASP A 251 -7.30 14.06 5.96
C ASP A 251 -8.44 14.10 6.99
N PRO A 252 -8.88 12.98 7.61
CA PRO A 252 -9.91 13.04 8.64
C PRO A 252 -9.51 13.94 9.83
N LEU A 253 -8.27 13.79 10.30
CA LEU A 253 -7.74 14.67 11.34
C LEU A 253 -7.72 16.13 10.89
N ALA A 254 -7.27 16.39 9.64
CA ALA A 254 -7.17 17.75 9.11
C ALA A 254 -8.53 18.46 9.04
N VAL A 255 -9.58 17.75 8.65
CA VAL A 255 -10.95 18.29 8.69
C VAL A 255 -11.33 18.72 10.11
N GLY A 256 -11.06 17.88 11.11
CA GLY A 256 -11.32 18.20 12.51
C GLY A 256 -10.52 19.40 13.02
N VAL A 257 -9.24 19.45 12.68
CA VAL A 257 -8.35 20.58 13.04
C VAL A 257 -8.86 21.89 12.45
N LEU A 258 -9.25 21.89 11.16
CA LEU A 258 -9.82 23.07 10.51
C LEU A 258 -11.14 23.53 11.19
N GLN A 259 -11.99 22.60 11.62
CA GLN A 259 -13.20 22.93 12.38
C GLN A 259 -12.83 23.57 13.73
N ALA A 260 -11.84 23.03 14.46
CA ALA A 260 -11.37 23.62 15.70
C ALA A 260 -10.87 25.04 15.49
N PHE A 261 -9.98 25.25 14.52
CA PHE A 261 -9.41 26.59 14.25
C PHE A 261 -10.47 27.60 13.78
N ALA A 262 -11.50 27.16 13.07
CA ALA A 262 -12.59 28.04 12.66
C ALA A 262 -13.49 28.51 13.83
N THR A 263 -13.51 27.77 14.95
CA THR A 263 -14.33 28.14 16.13
C THR A 263 -13.60 28.98 17.16
N GLU A 264 -12.27 29.02 17.10
CA GLU A 264 -11.43 29.79 18.03
C GLU A 264 -11.09 31.24 17.51
N ASN A 265 -11.55 31.58 16.30
CA ASN A 265 -11.47 32.93 15.72
C ASN A 265 -12.70 33.81 16.17
#